data_01ccc049995b72b9f92d8e5d1c221a2d
#
_entry.id   01ccc049995b72b9f92d8e5d1c221a2d
#
_cell.length_a   1.000
_cell.length_b   1.000
_cell.length_c   1.000
_cell.angle_alpha   90.00
_cell.angle_beta   90.00
_cell.angle_gamma   90.00
#
_symmetry.space_group_name_H-M   'P 1'
#
loop_
_entity.id
_entity.type
_entity.pdbx_description
1 polymer ?
#
loop_
_entity_poly.entity_id
_entity_poly.type
_entity_poly.pdbx_seq_one_letter_code
_entity_poly.pdbx_strand_id
1 'polypeptide(L)'
;MGFGLLGITFIAPQHTRAGNEIFVHNAAIVLVPWALVAAAVAWFALKDVPIKANFRQQIDIFGNKNTWILTIVYLMTFGAFSGFAAQLGLLINQIYGPSSTFAENHDVASLPTGAAYAYLGPLIGAGVRALWGPLCDKFGGAIWTFISGIGMAASLGWAALYLNPKDPSEFTWFLTAMLVFFFFTGLGNAGTFKQMPMILPKRQAGGVIGWTGAVGAFGPFIVGIMLSMMAAPTFFWGCVIFFVITTALVWVYYARPNAPYPG
;
A
#
# COMPACT_ATOMS: atom_id res chain seq x y z
N MET A 1 8.60 -26.07 -10.60
CA MET A 1 9.61 -25.87 -9.55
C MET A 1 9.91 -24.38 -9.47
N GLY A 2 9.60 -23.75 -8.35
CA GLY A 2 10.00 -22.36 -8.12
C GLY A 2 11.38 -22.36 -7.46
N PHE A 3 12.43 -21.96 -8.21
CA PHE A 3 13.73 -21.71 -7.62
C PHE A 3 13.79 -20.22 -7.25
N GLY A 4 14.01 -19.94 -5.98
CA GLY A 4 14.27 -18.58 -5.50
C GLY A 4 15.73 -18.19 -5.65
N LEU A 5 16.04 -16.93 -5.35
CA LEU A 5 17.42 -16.44 -5.22
C LEU A 5 18.23 -17.39 -4.32
N LEU A 6 19.43 -17.74 -4.70
CA LEU A 6 20.34 -18.67 -3.98
C LEU A 6 19.96 -20.16 -4.05
N GLY A 7 19.12 -20.61 -5.00
CA GLY A 7 18.79 -22.03 -5.17
C GLY A 7 17.86 -22.61 -4.10
N ILE A 8 17.22 -21.78 -3.29
CA ILE A 8 16.29 -22.20 -2.25
C ILE A 8 14.95 -22.56 -2.89
N THR A 9 14.46 -23.76 -2.61
CA THR A 9 13.19 -24.26 -3.13
C THR A 9 12.03 -23.74 -2.27
N PHE A 10 11.08 -23.03 -2.88
CA PHE A 10 9.88 -22.51 -2.20
C PHE A 10 8.67 -23.43 -2.32
N ILE A 11 8.63 -24.26 -3.35
CA ILE A 11 7.53 -25.19 -3.63
C ILE A 11 8.12 -26.61 -3.72
N ALA A 12 7.55 -27.55 -2.99
CA ALA A 12 7.97 -28.95 -3.05
C ALA A 12 7.83 -29.51 -4.48
N PRO A 13 8.74 -30.39 -4.92
CA PRO A 13 8.57 -31.11 -6.18
C PRO A 13 7.26 -31.92 -6.16
N GLN A 14 6.54 -31.95 -7.28
CA GLN A 14 5.23 -32.64 -7.41
C GLN A 14 5.26 -34.16 -7.11
N HIS A 15 6.42 -34.75 -6.87
CA HIS A 15 6.60 -36.15 -6.56
C HIS A 15 6.48 -36.52 -5.07
N THR A 16 6.32 -35.54 -4.17
CA THR A 16 6.04 -35.80 -2.76
C THR A 16 4.54 -36.03 -2.57
N ARG A 17 4.22 -37.05 -1.79
CA ARG A 17 2.86 -37.57 -1.51
C ARG A 17 1.86 -36.53 -0.95
N ALA A 18 2.34 -35.36 -0.57
CA ALA A 18 1.58 -34.29 0.09
C ALA A 18 1.15 -33.14 -0.86
N GLY A 19 1.28 -33.29 -2.18
CA GLY A 19 0.93 -32.23 -3.12
C GLY A 19 1.93 -31.06 -3.12
N ASN A 20 1.51 -29.90 -3.57
CA ASN A 20 2.35 -28.69 -3.61
C ASN A 20 2.53 -28.09 -2.20
N GLU A 21 3.45 -28.63 -1.42
CA GLU A 21 3.85 -27.99 -0.15
C GLU A 21 4.61 -26.69 -0.42
N ILE A 22 4.15 -25.61 0.21
CA ILE A 22 4.81 -24.30 0.13
C ILE A 22 5.71 -24.14 1.35
N PHE A 23 7.02 -24.05 1.13
CA PHE A 23 8.00 -23.80 2.18
C PHE A 23 8.05 -22.30 2.55
N VAL A 24 7.07 -21.81 3.28
CA VAL A 24 6.94 -20.40 3.67
C VAL A 24 8.17 -19.91 4.46
N HIS A 25 8.76 -20.77 5.28
CA HIS A 25 9.96 -20.45 6.05
C HIS A 25 11.17 -20.12 5.15
N ASN A 26 11.27 -20.71 3.97
CA ASN A 26 12.35 -20.41 3.03
C ASN A 26 12.29 -18.97 2.50
N ALA A 27 11.09 -18.41 2.37
CA ALA A 27 10.93 -17.01 2.01
C ALA A 27 11.53 -16.07 3.07
N ALA A 28 11.38 -16.40 4.34
CA ALA A 28 12.01 -15.65 5.43
C ALA A 28 13.54 -15.85 5.46
N ILE A 29 14.03 -17.08 5.27
CA ILE A 29 15.47 -17.41 5.30
C ILE A 29 16.23 -16.63 4.21
N VAL A 30 15.68 -16.45 3.03
CA VAL A 30 16.30 -15.66 1.94
C VAL A 30 16.57 -14.21 2.36
N LEU A 31 15.74 -13.64 3.21
CA LEU A 31 15.88 -12.24 3.65
C LEU A 31 16.93 -12.08 4.77
N VAL A 32 17.27 -13.15 5.51
CA VAL A 32 18.22 -13.07 6.64
C VAL A 32 19.61 -12.57 6.23
N PRO A 33 20.27 -13.08 5.17
CA PRO A 33 21.57 -12.57 4.75
C PRO A 33 21.54 -11.07 4.41
N TRP A 34 20.49 -10.62 3.71
CA TRP A 34 20.33 -9.22 3.35
C TRP A 34 20.09 -8.33 4.57
N ALA A 35 19.32 -8.80 5.54
CA ALA A 35 19.12 -8.10 6.81
C ALA A 35 20.43 -7.97 7.60
N LEU A 36 21.26 -9.03 7.64
CA LEU A 36 22.57 -8.99 8.30
C LEU A 36 23.53 -8.03 7.60
N VAL A 37 23.58 -8.02 6.26
CA VAL A 37 24.38 -7.06 5.50
C VAL A 37 23.90 -5.64 5.76
N ALA A 38 22.58 -5.39 5.72
CA ALA A 38 22.04 -4.07 6.01
C ALA A 38 22.34 -3.61 7.44
N ALA A 39 22.23 -4.51 8.42
CA ALA A 39 22.60 -4.22 9.81
C ALA A 39 24.10 -3.89 9.96
N ALA A 40 24.97 -4.62 9.31
CA ALA A 40 26.41 -4.34 9.31
C ALA A 40 26.72 -2.98 8.68
N VAL A 41 26.13 -2.68 7.52
CA VAL A 41 26.28 -1.37 6.87
C VAL A 41 25.74 -0.26 7.77
N ALA A 42 24.59 -0.43 8.39
CA ALA A 42 24.04 0.56 9.32
C ALA A 42 24.98 0.80 10.51
N TRP A 43 25.52 -0.27 11.09
CA TRP A 43 26.41 -0.16 12.24
C TRP A 43 27.74 0.55 11.93
N PHE A 44 28.36 0.27 10.79
CA PHE A 44 29.68 0.80 10.46
C PHE A 44 29.65 2.10 9.66
N ALA A 45 28.63 2.34 8.84
CA ALA A 45 28.57 3.48 7.92
C ALA A 45 27.64 4.60 8.37
N LEU A 46 26.58 4.32 9.14
CA LEU A 46 25.65 5.34 9.60
C LEU A 46 26.11 5.97 10.91
N LYS A 47 25.90 7.27 11.02
CA LYS A 47 26.16 8.03 12.24
C LYS A 47 24.84 8.47 12.85
N ASP A 48 24.69 8.28 14.15
CA ASP A 48 23.52 8.74 14.88
C ASP A 48 23.45 10.27 14.87
N VAL A 49 22.25 10.79 14.61
CA VAL A 49 21.95 12.20 14.83
C VAL A 49 21.53 12.34 16.30
N PRO A 50 22.29 13.07 17.13
CA PRO A 50 21.97 13.20 18.54
C PRO A 50 20.71 14.05 18.72
N ILE A 51 19.55 13.41 18.82
CA ILE A 51 18.28 14.07 19.15
C ILE A 51 18.06 13.96 20.66
N LYS A 52 18.29 15.04 21.36
CA LYS A 52 17.95 15.16 22.79
C LYS A 52 16.50 15.63 22.93
N ALA A 53 15.55 14.70 22.94
CA ALA A 53 14.15 15.00 23.19
C ALA A 53 13.65 14.24 24.42
N ASN A 54 13.07 14.95 25.38
CA ASN A 54 12.38 14.36 26.52
C ASN A 54 11.07 13.70 26.06
N PHE A 55 10.60 12.68 26.79
CA PHE A 55 9.35 11.97 26.48
C PHE A 55 8.15 12.93 26.31
N ARG A 56 8.03 13.94 27.17
CA ARG A 56 7.01 14.98 27.07
C ARG A 56 7.07 15.75 25.74
N GLN A 57 8.27 16.00 25.23
CA GLN A 57 8.48 16.68 23.95
C GLN A 57 8.16 15.78 22.74
N GLN A 58 8.17 14.47 22.91
CA GLN A 58 7.75 13.53 21.87
C GLN A 58 6.24 13.39 21.79
N ILE A 59 5.53 13.54 22.91
CA ILE A 59 4.07 13.46 22.94
C ILE A 59 3.38 14.75 22.46
N ASP A 60 4.07 15.90 22.48
CA ASP A 60 3.49 17.18 22.08
C ASP A 60 3.04 17.23 20.60
N ILE A 61 3.47 16.27 19.78
CA ILE A 61 3.01 16.10 18.40
C ILE A 61 1.48 15.94 18.30
N PHE A 62 0.85 15.35 19.30
CA PHE A 62 -0.60 15.13 19.31
C PHE A 62 -1.42 16.42 19.52
N GLY A 63 -0.81 17.51 20.01
CA GLY A 63 -1.39 18.84 20.04
C GLY A 63 -1.39 19.57 18.68
N ASN A 64 -0.65 19.08 17.71
CA ASN A 64 -0.58 19.67 16.39
C ASN A 64 -1.68 19.11 15.46
N LYS A 65 -2.56 19.98 14.93
CA LYS A 65 -3.64 19.58 14.00
C LYS A 65 -3.12 18.82 12.78
N ASN A 66 -1.96 19.23 12.27
CA ASN A 66 -1.36 18.58 11.10
C ASN A 66 -0.99 17.12 11.37
N THR A 67 -0.70 16.73 12.62
CA THR A 67 -0.47 15.33 12.97
C THR A 67 -1.66 14.48 12.59
N TRP A 68 -2.86 14.87 12.96
CA TRP A 68 -4.08 14.12 12.71
C TRP A 68 -4.49 14.12 11.23
N ILE A 69 -4.41 15.28 10.58
CA ILE A 69 -4.72 15.39 9.14
C ILE A 69 -3.74 14.53 8.33
N LEU A 70 -2.43 14.65 8.59
CA LEU A 70 -1.41 13.86 7.89
C LEU A 70 -1.53 12.36 8.21
N THR A 71 -1.99 11.99 9.40
CA THR A 71 -2.28 10.59 9.74
C THR A 71 -3.39 10.03 8.84
N ILE A 72 -4.48 10.75 8.66
CA ILE A 72 -5.59 10.35 7.78
C ILE A 72 -5.10 10.28 6.32
N VAL A 73 -4.35 11.29 5.88
CA VAL A 73 -3.78 11.32 4.52
C VAL A 73 -2.80 10.16 4.29
N TYR A 74 -1.98 9.83 5.27
CA TYR A 74 -1.04 8.71 5.16
C TYR A 74 -1.74 7.35 5.23
N LEU A 75 -2.82 7.25 6.01
CA LEU A 75 -3.69 6.07 6.00
C LEU A 75 -4.34 5.89 4.62
N MET A 76 -4.77 6.98 3.96
CA MET A 76 -5.26 6.95 2.59
C MET A 76 -4.19 6.43 1.62
N THR A 77 -2.97 6.99 1.64
CA THR A 77 -1.94 6.66 0.64
C THR A 77 -1.20 5.36 0.96
N PHE A 78 -0.57 5.26 2.12
CA PHE A 78 0.22 4.09 2.52
C PHE A 78 -0.63 2.97 3.13
N GLY A 79 -1.61 3.32 3.96
CA GLY A 79 -2.49 2.33 4.57
C GLY A 79 -3.30 1.57 3.52
N ALA A 80 -3.86 2.28 2.54
CA ALA A 80 -4.54 1.65 1.42
C ALA A 80 -3.57 0.84 0.55
N PHE A 81 -2.37 1.37 0.23
CA PHE A 81 -1.34 0.63 -0.49
C PHE A 81 -1.03 -0.71 0.16
N SER A 82 -0.63 -0.69 1.43
CA SER A 82 -0.24 -1.89 2.17
C SER A 82 -1.41 -2.85 2.40
N GLY A 83 -2.60 -2.30 2.66
CA GLY A 83 -3.81 -3.07 2.89
C GLY A 83 -4.27 -3.84 1.65
N PHE A 84 -4.41 -3.16 0.53
CA PHE A 84 -4.80 -3.81 -0.73
C PHE A 84 -3.68 -4.72 -1.28
N ALA A 85 -2.41 -4.38 -1.06
CA ALA A 85 -1.29 -5.24 -1.43
C ALA A 85 -1.35 -6.60 -0.70
N ALA A 86 -1.67 -6.59 0.58
CA ALA A 86 -1.82 -7.83 1.37
C ALA A 86 -3.04 -8.66 0.95
N GLN A 87 -4.10 -8.02 0.45
CA GLN A 87 -5.38 -8.69 0.15
C GLN A 87 -5.58 -8.98 -1.35
N LEU A 88 -4.76 -8.43 -2.26
CA LEU A 88 -4.97 -8.56 -3.71
C LEU A 88 -5.05 -10.02 -4.16
N GLY A 89 -4.14 -10.87 -3.68
CA GLY A 89 -4.13 -12.28 -4.04
C GLY A 89 -5.37 -13.03 -3.55
N LEU A 90 -5.84 -12.71 -2.35
CA LEU A 90 -7.06 -13.27 -1.80
C LEU A 90 -8.30 -12.81 -2.58
N LEU A 91 -8.39 -11.51 -2.88
CA LEU A 91 -9.47 -10.94 -3.69
C LEU A 91 -9.56 -11.61 -5.08
N ILE A 92 -8.42 -11.77 -5.76
CA ILE A 92 -8.39 -12.46 -7.05
C ILE A 92 -8.92 -13.89 -6.92
N ASN A 93 -8.47 -14.64 -5.90
CA ASN A 93 -8.92 -16.02 -5.70
C ASN A 93 -10.41 -16.10 -5.35
N GLN A 94 -10.93 -15.18 -4.56
CA GLN A 94 -12.32 -15.18 -4.11
C GLN A 94 -13.32 -14.70 -5.17
N ILE A 95 -12.89 -13.81 -6.08
CA ILE A 95 -13.78 -13.19 -7.06
C ILE A 95 -13.69 -13.90 -8.41
N TYR A 96 -12.48 -14.21 -8.88
CA TYR A 96 -12.20 -14.74 -10.22
C TYR A 96 -11.53 -16.10 -10.22
N GLY A 97 -10.98 -16.53 -9.09
CA GLY A 97 -10.15 -17.71 -9.01
C GLY A 97 -10.93 -19.00 -8.74
N PRO A 98 -10.19 -20.10 -8.59
CA PRO A 98 -10.77 -21.44 -8.36
C PRO A 98 -11.66 -21.56 -7.11
N SER A 99 -11.53 -20.66 -6.16
CA SER A 99 -12.32 -20.64 -4.90
C SER A 99 -13.58 -19.77 -4.98
N SER A 100 -13.86 -19.18 -6.13
CA SER A 100 -14.99 -18.26 -6.32
C SER A 100 -16.24 -19.03 -6.76
N THR A 101 -17.43 -18.46 -6.52
CA THR A 101 -18.68 -18.95 -7.10
C THR A 101 -18.69 -18.85 -8.63
N PHE A 102 -17.85 -17.99 -9.17
CA PHE A 102 -17.63 -17.87 -10.61
C PHE A 102 -17.03 -19.13 -11.24
N ALA A 103 -16.24 -19.89 -10.46
CA ALA A 103 -15.62 -21.14 -10.91
C ALA A 103 -16.64 -22.27 -11.21
N GLU A 104 -17.83 -22.22 -10.63
CA GLU A 104 -18.85 -23.25 -10.83
C GLU A 104 -19.30 -23.40 -12.29
N ASN A 105 -19.16 -22.32 -13.07
CA ASN A 105 -19.61 -22.27 -14.47
C ASN A 105 -18.46 -22.17 -15.48
N HIS A 106 -17.21 -22.26 -15.04
CA HIS A 106 -16.03 -22.09 -15.91
C HIS A 106 -14.99 -23.17 -15.66
N ASP A 107 -14.12 -23.42 -16.67
CA ASP A 107 -13.00 -24.34 -16.50
C ASP A 107 -11.98 -23.79 -15.51
N VAL A 108 -11.87 -24.47 -14.37
CA VAL A 108 -10.99 -24.09 -13.25
C VAL A 108 -9.53 -23.92 -13.68
N ALA A 109 -9.07 -24.68 -14.68
CA ALA A 109 -7.70 -24.60 -15.18
C ALA A 109 -7.40 -23.29 -15.91
N SER A 110 -8.41 -22.62 -16.43
CA SER A 110 -8.29 -21.35 -17.14
C SER A 110 -8.41 -20.10 -16.24
N LEU A 111 -8.83 -20.28 -14.99
CA LEU A 111 -9.08 -19.15 -14.10
C LEU A 111 -7.81 -18.53 -13.51
N PRO A 112 -7.79 -17.20 -13.31
CA PRO A 112 -6.63 -16.53 -12.73
C PRO A 112 -6.44 -16.93 -11.27
N THR A 113 -5.17 -17.05 -10.86
CA THR A 113 -4.81 -17.32 -9.46
C THR A 113 -4.16 -16.10 -8.82
N GLY A 114 -4.47 -15.87 -7.55
CA GLY A 114 -3.85 -14.77 -6.81
C GLY A 114 -2.32 -14.85 -6.79
N ALA A 115 -1.74 -16.06 -6.76
CA ALA A 115 -0.29 -16.25 -6.78
C ALA A 115 0.38 -15.74 -8.05
N ALA A 116 -0.33 -15.74 -9.19
CA ALA A 116 0.21 -15.27 -10.47
C ALA A 116 0.24 -13.74 -10.60
N TYR A 117 -0.63 -13.01 -9.89
CA TYR A 117 -0.84 -11.58 -10.12
C TYR A 117 -0.66 -10.71 -8.88
N ALA A 118 -0.69 -11.26 -7.66
CA ALA A 118 -0.66 -10.48 -6.41
C ALA A 118 0.56 -9.57 -6.26
N TYR A 119 1.70 -9.98 -6.80
CA TYR A 119 2.94 -9.21 -6.69
C TYR A 119 2.97 -7.96 -7.58
N LEU A 120 2.14 -7.89 -8.63
CA LEU A 120 2.14 -6.77 -9.58
C LEU A 120 1.73 -5.45 -8.92
N GLY A 121 0.74 -5.48 -8.04
CA GLY A 121 0.30 -4.30 -7.31
C GLY A 121 1.42 -3.67 -6.46
N PRO A 122 1.99 -4.39 -5.50
CA PRO A 122 3.12 -3.91 -4.71
C PRO A 122 4.32 -3.48 -5.56
N LEU A 123 4.63 -4.20 -6.65
CA LEU A 123 5.73 -3.87 -7.55
C LEU A 123 5.53 -2.49 -8.19
N ILE A 124 4.34 -2.22 -8.74
CA ILE A 124 4.02 -0.93 -9.35
C ILE A 124 4.03 0.17 -8.31
N GLY A 125 3.33 0.00 -7.19
CA GLY A 125 3.22 1.05 -6.18
C GLY A 125 4.57 1.38 -5.53
N ALA A 126 5.40 0.38 -5.20
CA ALA A 126 6.73 0.62 -4.67
C ALA A 126 7.67 1.23 -5.71
N GLY A 127 7.61 0.79 -6.97
CA GLY A 127 8.38 1.36 -8.07
C GLY A 127 8.04 2.82 -8.32
N VAL A 128 6.76 3.16 -8.42
CA VAL A 128 6.29 4.54 -8.58
C VAL A 128 6.72 5.41 -7.41
N ARG A 129 6.57 4.93 -6.17
CA ARG A 129 7.03 5.66 -4.98
C ARG A 129 8.50 6.05 -5.07
N ALA A 130 9.36 5.12 -5.51
CA ALA A 130 10.78 5.39 -5.63
C ALA A 130 11.11 6.37 -6.77
N LEU A 131 10.46 6.21 -7.92
CA LEU A 131 10.72 7.02 -9.11
C LEU A 131 10.14 8.45 -9.01
N TRP A 132 9.06 8.65 -8.27
CA TRP A 132 8.38 9.95 -8.16
C TRP A 132 8.98 10.89 -7.13
N GLY A 133 9.89 10.42 -6.27
CA GLY A 133 10.57 11.24 -5.27
C GLY A 133 11.13 12.56 -5.82
N PRO A 134 11.94 12.56 -6.89
CA PRO A 134 12.50 13.78 -7.48
C PRO A 134 11.46 14.77 -8.01
N LEU A 135 10.33 14.28 -8.51
CA LEU A 135 9.21 15.12 -8.97
C LEU A 135 8.50 15.79 -7.79
N CYS A 136 8.35 15.08 -6.69
CA CYS A 136 7.81 15.64 -5.45
C CYS A 136 8.74 16.73 -4.87
N ASP A 137 10.05 16.57 -5.00
CA ASP A 137 11.02 17.58 -4.58
C ASP A 137 10.92 18.86 -5.42
N LYS A 138 10.60 18.73 -6.72
CA LYS A 138 10.52 19.86 -7.66
C LYS A 138 9.20 20.63 -7.59
N PHE A 139 8.08 19.91 -7.45
CA PHE A 139 6.73 20.47 -7.59
C PHE A 139 5.95 20.54 -6.27
N GLY A 140 6.54 20.06 -5.17
CA GLY A 140 5.88 19.92 -3.88
C GLY A 140 5.09 18.60 -3.73
N GLY A 141 5.04 18.10 -2.50
CA GLY A 141 4.37 16.82 -2.21
C GLY A 141 2.84 16.90 -2.20
N ALA A 142 2.30 18.06 -1.82
CA ALA A 142 0.85 18.24 -1.63
C ALA A 142 0.05 18.08 -2.93
N ILE A 143 0.54 18.64 -4.03
CA ILE A 143 -0.14 18.51 -5.33
C ILE A 143 -0.17 17.06 -5.81
N TRP A 144 0.92 16.32 -5.63
CA TRP A 144 0.97 14.91 -6.00
C TRP A 144 0.07 14.04 -5.11
N THR A 145 -0.02 14.36 -3.82
CA THR A 145 -0.95 13.71 -2.89
C THR A 145 -2.40 13.96 -3.31
N PHE A 146 -2.73 15.19 -3.74
CA PHE A 146 -4.06 15.55 -4.23
C PHE A 146 -4.42 14.78 -5.52
N ILE A 147 -3.53 14.80 -6.52
CA ILE A 147 -3.71 14.06 -7.79
C ILE A 147 -3.87 12.55 -7.51
N SER A 148 -3.06 12.03 -6.61
CA SER A 148 -3.14 10.64 -6.16
C SER A 148 -4.51 10.29 -5.59
N GLY A 149 -5.05 11.11 -4.70
CA GLY A 149 -6.35 10.85 -4.08
C GLY A 149 -7.49 10.78 -5.11
N ILE A 150 -7.49 11.66 -6.12
CA ILE A 150 -8.44 11.60 -7.24
C ILE A 150 -8.25 10.29 -8.02
N GLY A 151 -7.02 9.97 -8.38
CA GLY A 151 -6.71 8.75 -9.13
C GLY A 151 -7.07 7.48 -8.38
N MET A 152 -6.81 7.44 -7.07
CA MET A 152 -7.19 6.32 -6.20
C MET A 152 -8.71 6.14 -6.13
N ALA A 153 -9.46 7.22 -5.94
CA ALA A 153 -10.92 7.17 -5.90
C ALA A 153 -11.50 6.67 -7.24
N ALA A 154 -11.03 7.21 -8.35
CA ALA A 154 -11.48 6.85 -9.69
C ALA A 154 -11.14 5.38 -10.03
N SER A 155 -9.91 4.95 -9.80
CA SER A 155 -9.45 3.60 -10.15
C SER A 155 -10.06 2.53 -9.25
N LEU A 156 -10.23 2.80 -7.95
CA LEU A 156 -10.92 1.86 -7.06
C LEU A 156 -12.42 1.78 -7.36
N GLY A 157 -13.06 2.90 -7.69
CA GLY A 157 -14.44 2.92 -8.19
C GLY A 157 -14.60 2.13 -9.49
N TRP A 158 -13.64 2.24 -10.40
CA TRP A 158 -13.60 1.42 -11.61
C TRP A 158 -13.45 -0.07 -11.28
N ALA A 159 -12.53 -0.45 -10.39
CA ALA A 159 -12.38 -1.84 -9.94
C ALA A 159 -13.66 -2.39 -9.28
N ALA A 160 -14.39 -1.54 -8.54
CA ALA A 160 -15.63 -1.92 -7.86
C ALA A 160 -16.73 -2.39 -8.81
N LEU A 161 -16.73 -1.95 -10.07
CA LEU A 161 -17.69 -2.38 -11.09
C LEU A 161 -17.54 -3.85 -11.50
N TYR A 162 -16.37 -4.44 -11.27
CA TYR A 162 -16.00 -5.79 -11.69
C TYR A 162 -15.85 -6.77 -10.50
N LEU A 163 -16.44 -6.46 -9.35
CA LEU A 163 -16.41 -7.35 -8.17
C LEU A 163 -17.47 -8.48 -8.20
N ASN A 164 -18.42 -8.42 -9.15
CA ASN A 164 -19.40 -9.47 -9.41
C ASN A 164 -19.30 -9.88 -10.89
N PRO A 165 -18.25 -10.62 -11.27
CA PRO A 165 -17.99 -10.91 -12.67
C PRO A 165 -19.06 -11.82 -13.30
N LYS A 166 -19.34 -11.55 -14.57
CA LYS A 166 -20.22 -12.38 -15.41
C LYS A 166 -19.43 -13.10 -16.50
N ASP A 167 -18.30 -12.53 -16.88
CA ASP A 167 -17.47 -13.02 -17.98
C ASP A 167 -15.97 -13.05 -17.56
N PRO A 168 -15.19 -14.08 -17.95
CA PRO A 168 -13.75 -14.16 -17.66
C PRO A 168 -12.94 -12.96 -18.14
N SER A 169 -13.36 -12.28 -19.22
CA SER A 169 -12.68 -11.10 -19.75
C SER A 169 -12.69 -9.91 -18.78
N GLU A 170 -13.66 -9.86 -17.87
CA GLU A 170 -13.77 -8.81 -16.85
C GLU A 170 -12.59 -8.80 -15.88
N PHE A 171 -11.90 -9.94 -15.69
CA PHE A 171 -10.67 -10.02 -14.90
C PHE A 171 -9.60 -9.04 -15.39
N THR A 172 -9.44 -8.89 -16.69
CA THR A 172 -8.46 -7.95 -17.26
C THR A 172 -8.76 -6.52 -16.87
N TRP A 173 -10.03 -6.12 -16.87
CA TRP A 173 -10.47 -4.79 -16.46
C TRP A 173 -10.30 -4.56 -14.95
N PHE A 174 -10.68 -5.55 -14.15
CA PHE A 174 -10.45 -5.52 -12.70
C PHE A 174 -8.97 -5.37 -12.36
N LEU A 175 -8.13 -6.23 -12.93
CA LEU A 175 -6.69 -6.20 -12.70
C LEU A 175 -6.09 -4.86 -13.13
N THR A 176 -6.43 -4.38 -14.34
CA THR A 176 -5.96 -3.09 -14.84
C THR A 176 -6.35 -1.95 -13.90
N ALA A 177 -7.61 -1.90 -13.47
CA ALA A 177 -8.09 -0.89 -12.51
C ALA A 177 -7.30 -0.96 -11.19
N MET A 178 -7.04 -2.16 -10.67
CA MET A 178 -6.23 -2.35 -9.46
C MET A 178 -4.77 -1.92 -9.68
N LEU A 179 -4.15 -2.18 -10.82
CA LEU A 179 -2.78 -1.73 -11.09
C LEU A 179 -2.70 -0.21 -11.22
N VAL A 180 -3.70 0.44 -11.82
CA VAL A 180 -3.83 1.90 -11.85
C VAL A 180 -4.02 2.45 -10.44
N PHE A 181 -4.82 1.78 -9.60
CA PHE A 181 -4.96 2.12 -8.19
C PHE A 181 -3.60 2.07 -7.46
N PHE A 182 -2.82 1.00 -7.65
CA PHE A 182 -1.49 0.88 -7.05
C PHE A 182 -0.50 1.94 -7.56
N PHE A 183 -0.59 2.33 -8.82
CA PHE A 183 0.18 3.45 -9.35
C PHE A 183 -0.11 4.74 -8.54
N PHE A 184 -1.39 5.07 -8.36
CA PHE A 184 -1.75 6.26 -7.62
C PHE A 184 -1.45 6.17 -6.12
N THR A 185 -1.56 4.99 -5.49
CA THR A 185 -1.13 4.83 -4.09
C THR A 185 0.37 5.08 -3.93
N GLY A 186 1.20 4.58 -4.86
CA GLY A 186 2.64 4.82 -4.89
C GLY A 186 2.97 6.30 -5.05
N LEU A 187 2.30 6.98 -5.98
CA LEU A 187 2.40 8.41 -6.21
C LEU A 187 2.06 9.22 -4.95
N GLY A 188 0.92 8.92 -4.32
CA GLY A 188 0.47 9.60 -3.12
C GLY A 188 1.38 9.36 -1.93
N ASN A 189 1.92 8.15 -1.81
CA ASN A 189 2.87 7.81 -0.75
C ASN A 189 4.17 8.62 -0.89
N ALA A 190 4.72 8.76 -2.12
CA ALA A 190 5.86 9.65 -2.37
C ALA A 190 5.54 11.09 -1.99
N GLY A 191 4.39 11.62 -2.46
CA GLY A 191 3.94 12.98 -2.19
C GLY A 191 3.77 13.27 -0.71
N THR A 192 3.01 12.43 0.00
CA THR A 192 2.72 12.61 1.42
C THR A 192 4.00 12.56 2.27
N PHE A 193 4.91 11.64 1.96
CA PHE A 193 6.16 11.51 2.71
C PHE A 193 7.08 12.72 2.54
N LYS A 194 7.12 13.32 1.34
CA LYS A 194 7.89 14.56 1.06
C LYS A 194 7.23 15.80 1.67
N GLN A 195 5.91 15.84 1.71
CA GLN A 195 5.13 16.93 2.26
C GLN A 195 5.30 17.08 3.79
N MET A 196 5.38 15.97 4.54
CA MET A 196 5.42 16.00 6.01
C MET A 196 6.53 16.90 6.58
N PRO A 197 7.81 16.77 6.19
CA PRO A 197 8.88 17.62 6.72
C PRO A 197 8.76 19.10 6.35
N MET A 198 8.02 19.42 5.27
CA MET A 198 7.83 20.80 4.82
C MET A 198 6.79 21.55 5.66
N ILE A 199 5.76 20.83 6.11
CA ILE A 199 4.64 21.39 6.87
C ILE A 199 4.92 21.46 8.37
N LEU A 200 5.66 20.47 8.88
CA LEU A 200 5.86 20.27 10.31
C LEU A 200 7.09 21.02 10.83
N PRO A 201 7.03 21.51 12.08
CA PRO A 201 8.23 22.01 12.75
C PRO A 201 9.32 20.94 12.76
N LYS A 202 10.58 21.30 12.47
CA LYS A 202 11.72 20.36 12.36
C LYS A 202 11.82 19.42 13.56
N ARG A 203 11.51 19.90 14.77
CA ARG A 203 11.54 19.11 16.01
C ARG A 203 10.46 18.02 16.04
N GLN A 204 9.26 18.32 15.51
CA GLN A 204 8.10 17.42 15.54
C GLN A 204 8.06 16.47 14.33
N ALA A 205 8.71 16.82 13.23
CA ALA A 205 8.60 16.10 11.97
C ALA A 205 8.91 14.59 12.11
N GLY A 206 9.99 14.25 12.79
CA GLY A 206 10.36 12.84 13.01
C GLY A 206 9.32 12.05 13.81
N GLY A 207 8.80 12.65 14.88
CA GLY A 207 7.75 12.04 15.71
C GLY A 207 6.43 11.83 14.95
N VAL A 208 6.01 12.84 14.18
CA VAL A 208 4.78 12.74 13.36
C VAL A 208 4.94 11.71 12.25
N ILE A 209 6.09 11.69 11.55
CA ILE A 209 6.37 10.67 10.52
C ILE A 209 6.35 9.26 11.12
N GLY A 210 6.95 9.07 12.30
CA GLY A 210 6.92 7.79 13.01
C GLY A 210 5.51 7.36 13.40
N TRP A 211 4.72 8.29 13.96
CA TRP A 211 3.32 8.05 14.33
C TRP A 211 2.45 7.72 13.11
N THR A 212 2.49 8.55 12.08
CA THR A 212 1.71 8.33 10.85
C THR A 212 2.11 7.03 10.16
N GLY A 213 3.41 6.70 10.17
CA GLY A 213 3.93 5.43 9.68
C GLY A 213 3.38 4.22 10.43
N ALA A 214 3.36 4.29 11.77
CA ALA A 214 2.79 3.24 12.61
C ALA A 214 1.29 3.05 12.33
N VAL A 215 0.51 4.14 12.28
CA VAL A 215 -0.94 4.05 11.96
C VAL A 215 -1.16 3.52 10.54
N GLY A 216 -0.41 3.98 9.55
CA GLY A 216 -0.49 3.48 8.18
C GLY A 216 -0.17 1.99 8.05
N ALA A 217 0.73 1.46 8.89
CA ALA A 217 1.08 0.05 8.91
C ALA A 217 -0.08 -0.87 9.37
N PHE A 218 -1.13 -0.33 9.98
CA PHE A 218 -2.37 -1.08 10.26
C PHE A 218 -3.25 -1.30 9.03
N GLY A 219 -2.88 -0.75 7.85
CA GLY A 219 -3.64 -0.92 6.62
C GLY A 219 -4.04 -2.37 6.31
N PRO A 220 -3.11 -3.35 6.30
CA PRO A 220 -3.43 -4.76 6.05
C PRO A 220 -4.47 -5.33 7.02
N PHE A 221 -4.37 -4.97 8.30
CA PHE A 221 -5.31 -5.38 9.33
C PHE A 221 -6.70 -4.77 9.11
N ILE A 222 -6.76 -3.46 8.86
CA ILE A 222 -8.02 -2.76 8.61
C ILE A 222 -8.72 -3.32 7.37
N VAL A 223 -8.00 -3.42 6.25
CA VAL A 223 -8.58 -3.93 4.99
C VAL A 223 -9.00 -5.39 5.14
N GLY A 224 -8.19 -6.23 5.81
CA GLY A 224 -8.53 -7.64 6.03
C GLY A 224 -9.79 -7.81 6.87
N ILE A 225 -9.91 -7.09 7.99
CA ILE A 225 -11.11 -7.14 8.85
C ILE A 225 -12.33 -6.63 8.08
N MET A 226 -12.24 -5.50 7.41
CA MET A 226 -13.37 -4.93 6.68
C MET A 226 -13.89 -5.88 5.60
N LEU A 227 -12.99 -6.53 4.84
CA LEU A 227 -13.36 -7.53 3.84
C LEU A 227 -13.92 -8.81 4.44
N SER A 228 -13.62 -9.14 5.71
CA SER A 228 -14.22 -10.28 6.39
C SER A 228 -15.61 -9.98 6.98
N MET A 229 -15.91 -8.69 7.24
CA MET A 229 -17.16 -8.27 7.90
C MET A 229 -18.23 -7.79 6.90
N MET A 230 -17.85 -7.38 5.70
CA MET A 230 -18.77 -6.82 4.71
C MET A 230 -18.43 -7.29 3.30
N ALA A 231 -19.40 -7.22 2.39
CA ALA A 231 -19.21 -7.55 0.98
C ALA A 231 -18.17 -6.63 0.33
N ALA A 232 -17.32 -7.19 -0.53
CA ALA A 232 -16.26 -6.46 -1.21
C ALA A 232 -16.76 -5.19 -1.95
N PRO A 233 -17.90 -5.19 -2.67
CA PRO A 233 -18.42 -3.97 -3.29
C PRO A 233 -18.69 -2.85 -2.28
N THR A 234 -19.32 -3.18 -1.14
CA THR A 234 -19.61 -2.19 -0.08
C THR A 234 -18.34 -1.59 0.48
N PHE A 235 -17.33 -2.42 0.72
CA PHE A 235 -16.02 -1.97 1.20
C PHE A 235 -15.31 -1.06 0.20
N PHE A 236 -15.30 -1.43 -1.10
CA PHE A 236 -14.64 -0.62 -2.14
C PHE A 236 -15.29 0.75 -2.27
N TRP A 237 -16.60 0.84 -2.31
CA TRP A 237 -17.30 2.12 -2.33
C TRP A 237 -17.09 2.94 -1.06
N GLY A 238 -17.01 2.30 0.11
CA GLY A 238 -16.63 2.95 1.36
C GLY A 238 -15.23 3.57 1.28
N CYS A 239 -14.26 2.84 0.70
CA CYS A 239 -12.93 3.38 0.45
C CYS A 239 -12.95 4.55 -0.54
N VAL A 240 -13.74 4.48 -1.62
CA VAL A 240 -13.89 5.60 -2.58
C VAL A 240 -14.36 6.86 -1.86
N ILE A 241 -15.40 6.76 -1.02
CA ILE A 241 -15.90 7.89 -0.23
C ILE A 241 -14.81 8.43 0.69
N PHE A 242 -14.10 7.55 1.40
CA PHE A 242 -12.98 7.93 2.26
C PHE A 242 -11.88 8.67 1.48
N PHE A 243 -11.53 8.20 0.28
CA PHE A 243 -10.51 8.86 -0.55
C PHE A 243 -10.97 10.22 -1.05
N VAL A 244 -12.24 10.38 -1.44
CA VAL A 244 -12.79 11.67 -1.86
C VAL A 244 -12.75 12.68 -0.72
N ILE A 245 -13.21 12.29 0.48
CA ILE A 245 -13.19 13.16 1.67
C ILE A 245 -11.75 13.55 2.03
N THR A 246 -10.84 12.58 2.07
CA THR A 246 -9.44 12.84 2.43
C THR A 246 -8.75 13.71 1.37
N THR A 247 -9.06 13.51 0.08
CA THR A 247 -8.54 14.34 -1.01
C THR A 247 -9.04 15.78 -0.90
N ALA A 248 -10.30 15.98 -0.51
CA ALA A 248 -10.83 17.32 -0.24
C ALA A 248 -10.09 17.99 0.94
N LEU A 249 -9.74 17.24 1.99
CA LEU A 249 -8.90 17.76 3.08
C LEU A 249 -7.51 18.16 2.59
N VAL A 250 -6.88 17.33 1.75
CA VAL A 250 -5.56 17.66 1.14
C VAL A 250 -5.65 18.96 0.34
N TRP A 251 -6.69 19.12 -0.48
CA TRP A 251 -6.91 20.34 -1.24
C TRP A 251 -7.04 21.56 -0.35
N VAL A 252 -7.93 21.51 0.62
CA VAL A 252 -8.25 22.67 1.48
C VAL A 252 -7.06 23.10 2.34
N TYR A 253 -6.29 22.15 2.87
CA TYR A 253 -5.24 22.46 3.84
C TYR A 253 -3.86 22.62 3.21
N TYR A 254 -3.57 21.93 2.08
CA TYR A 254 -2.21 21.79 1.60
C TYR A 254 -2.00 22.13 0.12
N ALA A 255 -2.91 21.75 -0.79
CA ALA A 255 -2.63 21.79 -2.23
C ALA A 255 -3.17 23.01 -2.96
N ARG A 256 -4.20 23.68 -2.43
CA ARG A 256 -4.78 24.86 -3.11
C ARG A 256 -3.83 26.07 -3.03
N PRO A 257 -3.93 27.03 -3.99
CA PRO A 257 -3.27 28.31 -3.86
C PRO A 257 -3.66 29.00 -2.54
N ASN A 258 -2.68 29.55 -1.81
CA ASN A 258 -2.88 30.14 -0.47
C ASN A 258 -3.43 29.18 0.58
N ALA A 259 -3.07 27.90 0.51
CA ALA A 259 -3.41 26.95 1.54
C ALA A 259 -2.81 27.36 2.90
N PRO A 260 -3.46 27.00 4.02
CA PRO A 260 -2.93 27.29 5.37
C PRO A 260 -1.54 26.71 5.63
N TYR A 261 -1.23 25.58 5.00
CA TYR A 261 0.02 24.84 5.15
C TYR A 261 0.47 24.33 3.77
N PRO A 262 1.00 25.21 2.88
CA PRO A 262 1.43 24.77 1.56
C PRO A 262 2.61 23.80 1.67
N GLY A 263 2.57 22.70 0.89
CA GLY A 263 3.57 21.63 0.94
C GLY A 263 3.98 21.07 -0.43
#